data_dc6b2c10836faaa466e338183f8cefcf
#
_entry.id   dc6b2c10836faaa466e338183f8cefcf
#
_cell.length_a   1.000
_cell.length_b   1.000
_cell.length_c   1.000
_cell.angle_alpha   90.00
_cell.angle_beta   90.00
_cell.angle_gamma   90.00
#
_symmetry.space_group_name_H-M   'P 1'
#
loop_
_entity.id
_entity.type
_entity.pdbx_description
1 polymer ?
#
loop_
_entity_poly.entity_id
_entity_poly.type
_entity_poly.pdbx_seq_one_letter_code
_entity_poly.pdbx_strand_id
1 'polypeptide(L)'
;MKTNWRLELALLFLIAAMFAAAILVWPNAPSDIPVHWNASGEVDRYGGKVEGLLGLPLMSLAIYLLMRFLPRIDPGRANYARFSGAYAAMRVGIQALLALIHAVVLAWISGRRIDVSQIVPLGVGALFV
;
A
#
# COMPACT_ATOMS: atom_id res chain seq x y z
N MET A 1 18.52 14.03 -8.50
CA MET A 1 18.33 13.45 -7.14
C MET A 1 19.16 12.17 -7.06
N LYS A 2 20.06 12.04 -6.07
CA LYS A 2 20.82 10.80 -5.88
C LYS A 2 19.90 9.70 -5.38
N THR A 3 20.02 8.49 -5.92
CA THR A 3 19.22 7.34 -5.48
C THR A 3 19.64 6.89 -4.09
N ASN A 4 18.72 6.87 -3.15
CA ASN A 4 18.95 6.29 -1.83
C ASN A 4 18.63 4.78 -1.89
N TRP A 5 19.65 3.96 -2.13
CA TRP A 5 19.49 2.52 -2.26
C TRP A 5 18.90 1.81 -1.04
N ARG A 6 19.17 2.34 0.16
CA ARG A 6 18.55 1.78 1.39
C ARG A 6 17.04 1.96 1.37
N LEU A 7 16.56 3.13 0.95
CA LEU A 7 15.14 3.40 0.79
C LEU A 7 14.52 2.50 -0.28
N GLU A 8 15.18 2.38 -1.44
CA GLU A 8 14.66 1.53 -2.54
C GLU A 8 14.53 0.07 -2.08
N LEU A 9 15.57 -0.47 -1.42
CA LEU A 9 15.54 -1.84 -0.90
C LEU A 9 14.45 -2.03 0.17
N ALA A 10 14.25 -1.06 1.07
CA ALA A 10 13.21 -1.14 2.07
C ALA A 10 11.81 -1.17 1.46
N LEU A 11 11.53 -0.31 0.47
CA LEU A 11 10.25 -0.27 -0.22
C LEU A 11 10.00 -1.55 -1.03
N LEU A 12 11.01 -2.04 -1.75
CA LEU A 12 10.91 -3.30 -2.51
C LEU A 12 10.71 -4.50 -1.58
N PHE A 13 11.38 -4.53 -0.43
CA PHE A 13 11.18 -5.57 0.59
C PHE A 13 9.74 -5.55 1.12
N LEU A 14 9.20 -4.37 1.41
CA LEU A 14 7.82 -4.23 1.87
C LEU A 14 6.82 -4.78 0.82
N ILE A 15 7.00 -4.41 -0.46
CA ILE A 15 6.16 -4.89 -1.56
C ILE A 15 6.30 -6.41 -1.72
N ALA A 16 7.52 -6.94 -1.67
CA ALA A 16 7.76 -8.39 -1.73
C ALA A 16 7.09 -9.13 -0.57
N ALA A 17 7.13 -8.56 0.64
CA ALA A 17 6.44 -9.12 1.80
C ALA A 17 4.91 -9.13 1.63
N MET A 18 4.32 -8.11 1.00
CA MET A 18 2.89 -8.10 0.67
C MET A 18 2.53 -9.23 -0.31
N PHE A 19 3.32 -9.43 -1.37
CA PHE A 19 3.11 -10.56 -2.30
C PHE A 19 3.29 -11.91 -1.62
N ALA A 20 4.33 -12.06 -0.80
CA ALA A 20 4.58 -13.31 -0.07
C ALA A 20 3.41 -13.64 0.88
N ALA A 21 2.91 -12.66 1.61
CA ALA A 21 1.75 -12.84 2.50
C ALA A 21 0.49 -13.23 1.72
N ALA A 22 0.24 -12.61 0.57
CA ALA A 22 -0.87 -12.96 -0.31
C ALA A 22 -0.78 -14.42 -0.81
N ILE A 23 0.40 -14.85 -1.22
CA ILE A 23 0.64 -16.22 -1.71
C ILE A 23 0.46 -17.24 -0.58
N LEU A 24 0.97 -16.95 0.62
CA LEU A 24 0.85 -17.84 1.78
C LEU A 24 -0.60 -18.04 2.22
N VAL A 25 -1.43 -17.00 2.13
CA VAL A 25 -2.84 -17.04 2.52
C VAL A 25 -3.72 -17.63 1.42
N TRP A 26 -3.27 -17.58 0.16
CA TRP A 26 -4.04 -17.96 -1.03
C TRP A 26 -4.78 -19.29 -0.94
N PRO A 27 -4.16 -20.41 -0.51
CA PRO A 27 -4.84 -21.72 -0.48
C PRO A 27 -6.07 -21.75 0.42
N ASN A 28 -6.01 -21.02 1.55
CA ASN A 28 -7.04 -21.01 2.58
C ASN A 28 -7.95 -19.78 2.52
N ALA A 29 -7.74 -18.89 1.55
CA ALA A 29 -8.54 -17.69 1.40
C ALA A 29 -9.95 -18.02 0.89
N PRO A 30 -11.01 -17.33 1.39
CA PRO A 30 -12.36 -17.48 0.89
C PRO A 30 -12.49 -16.96 -0.56
N SER A 31 -13.59 -17.35 -1.23
CA SER A 31 -13.91 -16.86 -2.58
C SER A 31 -14.24 -15.36 -2.61
N ASP A 32 -14.80 -14.85 -1.50
CA ASP A 32 -15.27 -13.48 -1.36
C ASP A 32 -14.45 -12.76 -0.29
N ILE A 33 -13.63 -11.81 -0.73
CA ILE A 33 -12.72 -11.04 0.12
C ILE A 33 -13.16 -9.58 0.12
N PRO A 34 -13.20 -8.89 1.27
CA PRO A 34 -13.51 -7.47 1.31
C PRO A 34 -12.49 -6.67 0.51
N VAL A 35 -12.98 -5.80 -0.37
CA VAL A 35 -12.15 -4.94 -1.21
C VAL A 35 -12.54 -3.46 -1.10
N HIS A 36 -13.67 -3.17 -0.44
CA HIS A 36 -14.10 -1.81 -0.14
C HIS A 36 -14.92 -1.77 1.16
N TRP A 37 -14.76 -0.68 1.91
CA TRP A 37 -15.52 -0.37 3.13
C TRP A 37 -16.14 1.01 2.99
N ASN A 38 -17.35 1.16 3.49
CA ASN A 38 -18.06 2.43 3.53
C ASN A 38 -17.51 3.35 4.65
N ALA A 39 -18.05 4.57 4.74
CA ALA A 39 -17.63 5.54 5.74
C ALA A 39 -17.89 5.09 7.20
N SER A 40 -18.78 4.15 7.41
CA SER A 40 -19.08 3.55 8.72
C SER A 40 -18.14 2.37 9.05
N GLY A 41 -17.19 2.03 8.16
CA GLY A 41 -16.25 0.92 8.34
C GLY A 41 -16.86 -0.45 8.06
N GLU A 42 -18.04 -0.51 7.44
CA GLU A 42 -18.68 -1.76 7.03
C GLU A 42 -18.24 -2.14 5.61
N VAL A 43 -18.08 -3.45 5.37
CA VAL A 43 -17.76 -3.94 4.02
C VAL A 43 -18.98 -3.75 3.13
N ASP A 44 -18.82 -3.00 2.05
CA ASP A 44 -19.87 -2.75 1.06
C ASP A 44 -19.55 -3.32 -0.33
N ARG A 45 -18.33 -3.85 -0.52
CA ARG A 45 -17.98 -4.59 -1.74
C ARG A 45 -16.99 -5.72 -1.44
N TYR A 46 -17.25 -6.85 -2.06
CA TYR A 46 -16.38 -8.03 -2.05
C TYR A 46 -15.81 -8.28 -3.45
N GLY A 47 -14.60 -8.80 -3.51
CA GLY A 47 -13.93 -9.25 -4.72
C GLY A 47 -13.42 -10.68 -4.59
N GLY A 48 -13.00 -11.27 -5.71
CA GLY A 48 -12.37 -12.59 -5.73
C GLY A 48 -10.94 -12.59 -5.16
N LYS A 49 -10.31 -13.77 -5.11
CA LYS A 49 -8.95 -13.94 -4.58
C LYS A 49 -7.91 -13.07 -5.27
N VAL A 50 -8.00 -12.90 -6.59
CA VAL A 50 -7.05 -12.07 -7.34
C VAL A 50 -7.14 -10.62 -6.90
N GLU A 51 -8.34 -10.05 -6.90
CA GLU A 51 -8.56 -8.66 -6.50
C GLU A 51 -8.24 -8.45 -5.02
N GLY A 52 -8.76 -9.31 -4.14
CA GLY A 52 -8.63 -9.16 -2.69
C GLY A 52 -7.21 -9.40 -2.15
N LEU A 53 -6.44 -10.32 -2.74
CA LEU A 53 -5.10 -10.65 -2.27
C LEU A 53 -3.99 -9.96 -3.06
N LEU A 54 -4.13 -9.84 -4.39
CA LEU A 54 -3.08 -9.27 -5.24
C LEU A 54 -3.33 -7.82 -5.63
N GLY A 55 -4.54 -7.30 -5.50
CA GLY A 55 -4.87 -5.93 -5.91
C GLY A 55 -4.00 -4.89 -5.23
N LEU A 56 -3.86 -4.93 -3.90
CA LEU A 56 -3.03 -3.99 -3.14
C LEU A 56 -1.53 -4.17 -3.38
N PRO A 57 -0.94 -5.39 -3.38
CA PRO A 57 0.45 -5.58 -3.77
C PRO A 57 0.77 -5.08 -5.19
N LEU A 58 -0.11 -5.33 -6.17
CA LEU A 58 0.07 -4.85 -7.54
C LEU A 58 -0.04 -3.33 -7.63
N MET A 59 -1.00 -2.72 -6.92
CA MET A 59 -1.13 -1.26 -6.82
C MET A 59 0.11 -0.65 -6.17
N SER A 60 0.60 -1.24 -5.09
CA SER A 60 1.81 -0.83 -4.38
C SER A 60 3.02 -0.84 -5.33
N LEU A 61 3.20 -1.91 -6.10
CA LEU A 61 4.26 -2.00 -7.09
C LEU A 61 4.12 -0.94 -8.20
N ALA A 62 2.91 -0.76 -8.72
CA ALA A 62 2.64 0.25 -9.76
C ALA A 62 2.95 1.68 -9.28
N ILE A 63 2.49 2.03 -8.07
CA ILE A 63 2.77 3.34 -7.46
C ILE A 63 4.27 3.50 -7.15
N TYR A 64 4.93 2.44 -6.66
CA TYR A 64 6.38 2.46 -6.47
C TYR A 64 7.12 2.80 -7.76
N LEU A 65 6.79 2.10 -8.85
CA LEU A 65 7.41 2.34 -10.17
C LEU A 65 7.11 3.74 -10.68
N LEU A 66 5.84 4.17 -10.62
CA LEU A 66 5.45 5.51 -11.00
C LEU A 66 6.29 6.56 -10.26
N MET A 67 6.32 6.53 -8.93
CA MET A 67 7.04 7.49 -8.13
C MET A 67 8.57 7.36 -8.27
N ARG A 68 9.08 6.20 -8.59
CA ARG A 68 10.52 5.98 -8.86
C ARG A 68 10.98 6.65 -10.15
N PHE A 69 10.10 6.66 -11.16
CA PHE A 69 10.43 7.18 -12.48
C PHE A 69 9.89 8.59 -12.75
N LEU A 70 8.86 9.03 -12.03
CA LEU A 70 8.25 10.35 -12.19
C LEU A 70 9.27 11.50 -12.23
N PRO A 71 10.29 11.57 -11.32
CA PRO A 71 11.29 12.64 -11.36
C PRO A 71 12.18 12.66 -12.60
N ARG A 72 12.13 11.63 -13.45
CA ARG A 72 12.89 11.55 -14.71
C ARG A 72 12.11 12.06 -15.91
N ILE A 73 10.80 11.90 -15.88
CA ILE A 73 9.90 12.22 -17.00
C ILE A 73 9.14 13.54 -16.80
N ASP A 74 9.09 14.04 -15.55
CA ASP A 74 8.41 15.28 -15.20
C ASP A 74 9.17 16.48 -15.78
N PRO A 75 8.50 17.38 -16.54
CA PRO A 75 9.09 18.64 -16.95
C PRO A 75 9.67 19.47 -15.80
N GLY A 76 9.06 19.39 -14.60
CA GLY A 76 9.50 20.05 -13.37
C GLY A 76 10.65 19.36 -12.63
N ARG A 77 11.30 18.36 -13.24
CA ARG A 77 12.34 17.51 -12.62
C ARG A 77 13.45 18.24 -11.87
N ALA A 78 13.81 19.45 -12.27
CA ALA A 78 14.82 20.26 -11.61
C ALA A 78 14.44 20.63 -10.16
N ASN A 79 13.15 20.68 -9.85
CA ASN A 79 12.65 21.07 -8.53
C ASN A 79 12.72 19.95 -7.49
N TYR A 80 12.76 18.68 -7.91
CA TYR A 80 12.77 17.54 -6.98
C TYR A 80 13.95 17.55 -6.00
N ALA A 81 15.06 18.17 -6.37
CA ALA A 81 16.19 18.34 -5.47
C ALA A 81 15.84 19.19 -4.24
N ARG A 82 14.93 20.16 -4.39
CA ARG A 82 14.52 21.10 -3.33
C ARG A 82 13.64 20.46 -2.27
N PHE A 83 12.84 19.45 -2.63
CA PHE A 83 11.91 18.75 -1.75
C PHE A 83 12.16 17.24 -1.69
N SER A 84 13.40 16.83 -1.93
CA SER A 84 13.74 15.39 -2.01
C SER A 84 13.42 14.61 -0.74
N GLY A 85 13.55 15.22 0.44
CA GLY A 85 13.16 14.62 1.72
C GLY A 85 11.65 14.41 1.83
N ALA A 86 10.86 15.44 1.52
CA ALA A 86 9.39 15.32 1.51
C ALA A 86 8.90 14.30 0.48
N TYR A 87 9.53 14.26 -0.70
CA TYR A 87 9.21 13.27 -1.73
C TYR A 87 9.50 11.84 -1.24
N ALA A 88 10.64 11.64 -0.58
CA ALA A 88 10.97 10.33 0.01
C ALA A 88 9.97 9.95 1.12
N ALA A 89 9.63 10.88 2.01
CA ALA A 89 8.64 10.67 3.07
C ALA A 89 7.26 10.30 2.50
N MET A 90 6.81 11.01 1.46
CA MET A 90 5.56 10.71 0.77
C MET A 90 5.58 9.30 0.16
N ARG A 91 6.67 8.88 -0.47
CA ARG A 91 6.83 7.52 -1.01
C ARG A 91 6.70 6.46 0.08
N VAL A 92 7.39 6.66 1.21
CA VAL A 92 7.30 5.76 2.37
C VAL A 92 5.88 5.71 2.93
N GLY A 93 5.28 6.87 3.14
CA GLY A 93 3.94 6.97 3.72
C GLY A 93 2.88 6.28 2.87
N ILE A 94 2.88 6.50 1.56
CA ILE A 94 1.93 5.83 0.65
C ILE A 94 2.13 4.32 0.69
N GLN A 95 3.36 3.82 0.64
CA GLN A 95 3.63 2.39 0.68
C GLN A 95 3.24 1.77 2.03
N ALA A 96 3.51 2.47 3.13
CA ALA A 96 3.10 2.04 4.47
C ALA A 96 1.56 1.97 4.60
N LEU A 97 0.84 2.96 4.04
CA LEU A 97 -0.63 2.95 4.04
C LEU A 97 -1.19 1.77 3.24
N LEU A 98 -0.66 1.51 2.04
CA LEU A 98 -1.10 0.37 1.22
C LEU A 98 -0.82 -0.98 1.92
N ALA A 99 0.34 -1.10 2.58
CA ALA A 99 0.68 -2.28 3.36
C ALA A 99 -0.24 -2.44 4.59
N LEU A 100 -0.60 -1.34 5.25
CA LEU A 100 -1.55 -1.34 6.36
C LEU A 100 -2.93 -1.84 5.91
N ILE A 101 -3.45 -1.32 4.79
CA ILE A 101 -4.74 -1.75 4.26
C ILE A 101 -4.67 -3.24 3.86
N HIS A 102 -3.56 -3.68 3.24
CA HIS A 102 -3.37 -5.09 2.92
C HIS A 102 -3.36 -5.97 4.17
N ALA A 103 -2.68 -5.54 5.24
CA ALA A 103 -2.69 -6.25 6.52
C ALA A 103 -4.09 -6.35 7.13
N VAL A 104 -4.94 -5.33 6.98
CA VAL A 104 -6.35 -5.37 7.40
C VAL A 104 -7.12 -6.44 6.64
N VAL A 105 -6.94 -6.53 5.32
CA VAL A 105 -7.57 -7.59 4.50
C VAL A 105 -7.13 -8.98 4.95
N LEU A 106 -5.82 -9.17 5.17
CA LEU A 106 -5.28 -10.46 5.64
C LEU A 106 -5.79 -10.82 7.05
N ALA A 107 -5.91 -9.84 7.94
CA ALA A 107 -6.48 -10.04 9.27
C ALA A 107 -7.95 -10.46 9.18
N TRP A 108 -8.74 -9.84 8.29
CA TRP A 108 -10.12 -10.21 8.04
C TRP A 108 -10.25 -11.67 7.57
N ILE A 109 -9.40 -12.09 6.61
CA ILE A 109 -9.35 -13.48 6.13
C ILE A 109 -9.04 -14.45 7.27
N SER A 110 -8.19 -14.03 8.22
CA SER A 110 -7.84 -14.81 9.42
C SER A 110 -8.91 -14.78 10.51
N GLY A 111 -10.10 -14.22 10.25
CA GLY A 111 -11.21 -14.13 11.20
C GLY A 111 -11.09 -12.99 12.22
N ARG A 112 -10.09 -12.12 12.10
CA ARG A 112 -9.91 -10.96 12.99
C ARG A 112 -10.65 -9.76 12.40
N ARG A 113 -11.63 -9.27 13.13
CA ARG A 113 -12.37 -8.04 12.77
C ARG A 113 -11.61 -6.83 13.28
N ILE A 114 -11.09 -6.01 12.35
CA ILE A 114 -10.40 -4.76 12.65
C ILE A 114 -11.33 -3.61 12.28
N ASP A 115 -11.44 -2.62 13.15
CA ASP A 115 -12.23 -1.43 12.89
C ASP A 115 -11.53 -0.52 11.88
N VAL A 116 -11.92 -0.68 10.62
CA VAL A 116 -11.36 0.05 9.48
C VAL A 116 -11.69 1.53 9.57
N SER A 117 -12.82 1.90 10.21
CA SER A 117 -13.25 3.28 10.37
C SER A 117 -12.30 4.12 11.23
N GLN A 118 -11.51 3.46 12.08
CA GLN A 118 -10.49 4.12 12.91
C GLN A 118 -9.09 3.98 12.30
N ILE A 119 -8.71 2.77 11.87
CA ILE A 119 -7.33 2.48 11.46
C ILE A 119 -6.95 3.21 10.17
N VAL A 120 -7.82 3.24 9.17
CA VAL A 120 -7.51 3.88 7.89
C VAL A 120 -7.40 5.40 8.01
N PRO A 121 -8.33 6.12 8.66
CA PRO A 121 -8.18 7.56 8.88
C PRO A 121 -6.95 7.93 9.71
N LEU A 122 -6.61 7.13 10.73
CA LEU A 122 -5.38 7.33 11.51
C LEU A 122 -4.13 7.13 10.64
N GLY A 123 -4.10 6.10 9.80
CA GLY A 123 -3.02 5.86 8.86
C GLY A 123 -2.88 7.00 7.84
N VAL A 124 -3.99 7.47 7.29
CA VAL A 124 -4.00 8.64 6.38
C VAL A 124 -3.54 9.89 7.13
N GLY A 125 -4.06 10.16 8.33
CA GLY A 125 -3.66 11.30 9.15
C GLY A 125 -2.16 11.33 9.44
N ALA A 126 -1.56 10.18 9.72
CA ALA A 126 -0.12 10.05 9.96
C ALA A 126 0.76 10.42 8.74
N LEU A 127 0.20 10.43 7.51
CA LEU A 127 0.93 10.89 6.32
C LEU A 127 1.13 12.40 6.28
N PHE A 128 0.33 13.17 7.03
CA PHE A 128 0.32 14.63 7.01
C PHE A 128 0.93 15.27 8.27
N VAL A 129 1.50 14.47 9.16
CA VAL A 129 2.20 14.89 10.38
C VAL A 129 3.70 14.66 10.25
#